data_3b7787ad9ccd09f36e8645d20841146b
#
_entry.id   3b7787ad9ccd09f36e8645d20841146b
#
_cell.length_a   1.000
_cell.length_b   1.000
_cell.length_c   1.000
_cell.angle_alpha   90.00
_cell.angle_beta   90.00
_cell.angle_gamma   90.00
#
_symmetry.space_group_name_H-M   'P 1'
#
loop_
_entity.id
_entity.type
_entity.pdbx_description
1 polymer ?
#
loop_
_entity_poly.entity_id
_entity_poly.type
_entity_poly.pdbx_seq_one_letter_code
_entity_poly.pdbx_strand_id
1 'polypeptide(L)'
;MKINFLIKSIFVALAGLLFVACGGRSNMSRGTGWSINSKEGGFQYNLEFEDQENGPGLVFIEGGTYTKGQVQDDVLHDWNNTPTQQHVMSFYIDETEVTNLMYMEYLDWLETVFPLSEPRYRQIYEGALPDTLVWRNTLGYMEELTTNYLRHPAYAEYPVVGINWLQAVQFAEWRTNRVNEYILERESYVQKDIRYSENDGGVVNSNSTFNSDAYLKRPETSYGGLMASDSLMGKSGIMKKDTATVNVYAGIDKGVLLPSCRLPTEAEWE
;
A
#
# COMPACT_ATOMS: atom_id res chain seq x y z
N MET A 1 -4.81 70.64 -9.52
CA MET A 1 -5.22 69.34 -10.06
C MET A 1 -4.08 68.39 -10.38
N LYS A 2 -2.89 68.86 -10.78
CA LYS A 2 -1.74 68.02 -11.11
C LYS A 2 -1.01 67.35 -9.93
N ILE A 3 -0.99 67.98 -8.74
CA ILE A 3 -0.31 67.47 -7.54
C ILE A 3 -1.01 66.24 -6.96
N ASN A 4 -2.33 66.20 -6.97
CA ASN A 4 -3.07 65.02 -6.49
C ASN A 4 -2.90 63.78 -7.34
N PHE A 5 -2.61 63.94 -8.63
CA PHE A 5 -2.35 62.82 -9.52
C PHE A 5 -0.94 62.23 -9.28
N LEU A 6 0.04 63.11 -9.05
CA LEU A 6 1.41 62.67 -8.74
C LEU A 6 1.49 61.90 -7.41
N ILE A 7 0.78 62.37 -6.38
CA ILE A 7 0.73 61.70 -5.06
C ILE A 7 0.04 60.33 -5.18
N LYS A 8 -1.02 60.21 -5.95
CA LYS A 8 -1.69 58.92 -6.19
C LYS A 8 -0.81 57.93 -6.97
N SER A 9 -0.06 58.41 -7.94
CA SER A 9 0.88 57.59 -8.72
C SER A 9 2.04 57.07 -7.86
N ILE A 10 2.56 57.91 -6.94
CA ILE A 10 3.62 57.50 -6.01
C ILE A 10 3.10 56.48 -5.01
N PHE A 11 1.84 56.63 -4.53
CA PHE A 11 1.22 55.69 -3.59
C PHE A 11 0.98 54.31 -4.24
N VAL A 12 0.57 54.29 -5.51
CA VAL A 12 0.39 53.06 -6.27
C VAL A 12 1.71 52.36 -6.56
N ALA A 13 2.75 53.14 -6.87
CA ALA A 13 4.10 52.60 -7.07
C ALA A 13 4.72 52.06 -5.79
N LEU A 14 4.49 52.76 -4.66
CA LEU A 14 4.95 52.28 -3.34
C LEU A 14 4.19 51.03 -2.86
N ALA A 15 2.89 50.95 -3.10
CA ALA A 15 2.10 49.78 -2.83
C ALA A 15 2.53 48.57 -3.70
N GLY A 16 2.84 48.80 -4.96
CA GLY A 16 3.39 47.79 -5.89
C GLY A 16 4.74 47.22 -5.42
N LEU A 17 5.61 48.07 -4.87
CA LEU A 17 6.89 47.62 -4.31
C LEU A 17 6.76 46.78 -3.04
N LEU A 18 5.71 46.98 -2.24
CA LEU A 18 5.46 46.17 -1.06
C LEU A 18 4.98 44.74 -1.38
N PHE A 19 4.34 44.54 -2.54
CA PHE A 19 3.93 43.20 -2.98
C PHE A 19 5.08 42.37 -3.56
N VAL A 20 6.16 42.97 -4.01
CA VAL A 20 7.36 42.28 -4.54
C VAL A 20 8.26 41.77 -3.41
N ALA A 21 8.16 42.33 -2.20
CA ALA A 21 9.02 41.96 -1.08
C ALA A 21 8.53 40.70 -0.31
N CYS A 22 7.35 40.15 -0.64
CA CYS A 22 6.74 39.03 0.12
C CYS A 22 6.74 37.69 -0.64
N GLY A 23 7.74 37.46 -1.51
CA GLY A 23 7.71 36.33 -2.44
C GLY A 23 8.90 35.38 -2.45
N GLY A 24 9.78 35.43 -1.49
CA GLY A 24 10.91 34.51 -1.45
C GLY A 24 10.90 33.62 -0.21
N ARG A 25 10.19 32.47 -0.22
CA ARG A 25 10.61 31.37 0.63
C ARG A 25 12.06 31.08 0.23
N SER A 26 13.01 31.47 1.08
CA SER A 26 14.40 31.11 0.83
C SER A 26 14.50 29.60 0.86
N ASN A 27 14.70 29.00 -0.31
CA ASN A 27 14.98 27.58 -0.43
C ASN A 27 16.39 27.25 0.10
N MET A 28 16.80 27.91 1.17
CA MET A 28 18.10 27.69 1.80
C MET A 28 17.95 26.74 2.99
N SER A 29 18.82 25.78 3.05
CA SER A 29 18.94 24.88 4.20
C SER A 29 19.29 25.65 5.46
N ARG A 30 18.49 25.48 6.50
CA ARG A 30 18.79 26.06 7.83
C ARG A 30 19.98 25.38 8.51
N GLY A 31 20.32 24.16 8.08
CA GLY A 31 21.45 23.43 8.65
C GLY A 31 22.79 23.77 8.02
N THR A 32 22.81 24.03 6.71
CA THR A 32 24.06 24.18 5.95
C THR A 32 24.19 25.52 5.25
N GLY A 33 23.11 26.30 5.11
CA GLY A 33 23.05 27.53 4.34
C GLY A 33 23.09 27.33 2.82
N TRP A 34 23.11 26.08 2.34
CA TRP A 34 23.10 25.82 0.90
C TRP A 34 21.68 25.84 0.33
N SER A 35 21.58 26.15 -0.95
CA SER A 35 20.31 26.18 -1.65
C SER A 35 19.75 24.77 -1.81
N ILE A 36 18.46 24.59 -1.46
CA ILE A 36 17.69 23.38 -1.70
C ILE A 36 16.92 23.56 -3.01
N ASN A 37 16.84 22.52 -3.84
CA ASN A 37 16.13 22.54 -5.14
C ASN A 37 16.65 23.62 -6.09
N SER A 38 17.95 23.88 -6.08
CA SER A 38 18.58 24.81 -7.05
C SER A 38 18.56 24.19 -8.45
N LYS A 39 18.31 25.05 -9.46
CA LYS A 39 18.43 24.66 -10.87
C LYS A 39 19.85 24.32 -11.30
N GLU A 40 20.84 24.78 -10.55
CA GLU A 40 22.26 24.53 -10.80
C GLU A 40 22.76 23.20 -10.23
N GLY A 41 21.91 22.45 -9.54
CA GLY A 41 22.23 21.20 -8.87
C GLY A 41 22.26 21.34 -7.35
N GLY A 42 22.81 20.35 -6.66
CA GLY A 42 22.81 20.25 -5.21
C GLY A 42 21.70 19.36 -4.67
N PHE A 43 21.34 19.55 -3.42
CA PHE A 43 20.31 18.74 -2.76
C PHE A 43 18.93 19.04 -3.33
N GLN A 44 18.31 18.01 -3.89
CA GLN A 44 16.95 18.07 -4.44
C GLN A 44 16.01 17.28 -3.52
N TYR A 45 14.92 17.90 -3.09
CA TYR A 45 13.95 17.30 -2.20
C TYR A 45 12.54 17.76 -2.57
N ASN A 46 11.60 16.86 -2.57
CA ASN A 46 10.19 17.21 -2.76
C ASN A 46 9.68 17.93 -1.51
N LEU A 47 9.28 19.20 -1.68
CA LEU A 47 8.72 20.04 -0.62
C LEU A 47 7.18 20.02 -0.63
N GLU A 48 6.57 19.44 -1.65
CA GLU A 48 5.13 19.29 -1.76
C GLU A 48 4.74 17.98 -1.08
N PHE A 49 3.99 18.11 0.00
CA PHE A 49 3.40 16.97 0.68
C PHE A 49 2.08 16.65 0.01
N GLU A 50 1.96 15.42 -0.47
CA GLU A 50 0.71 14.84 -0.91
C GLU A 50 0.34 13.75 0.09
N ASP A 51 -0.92 13.75 0.52
CA ASP A 51 -1.42 12.70 1.40
C ASP A 51 -1.35 11.35 0.69
N GLN A 52 -0.90 10.33 1.42
CA GLN A 52 -0.88 8.97 0.88
C GLN A 52 -2.31 8.48 0.63
N GLU A 53 -2.53 7.88 -0.52
CA GLU A 53 -3.81 7.28 -0.87
C GLU A 53 -4.11 6.08 0.05
N ASN A 54 -5.36 5.97 0.46
CA ASN A 54 -5.78 4.81 1.26
C ASN A 54 -5.74 3.55 0.39
N GLY A 55 -5.31 2.44 0.99
CA GLY A 55 -5.40 1.14 0.34
C GLY A 55 -6.87 0.72 0.08
N PRO A 56 -7.10 -0.13 -0.92
CA PRO A 56 -8.44 -0.63 -1.22
C PRO A 56 -9.09 -1.28 0.01
N GLY A 57 -10.32 -0.86 0.33
CA GLY A 57 -11.10 -1.39 1.45
C GLY A 57 -10.60 -1.01 2.85
N LEU A 58 -9.55 -0.20 2.95
CA LEU A 58 -8.99 0.23 4.22
C LEU A 58 -9.64 1.51 4.74
N VAL A 59 -9.98 1.51 6.02
CA VAL A 59 -10.52 2.65 6.77
C VAL A 59 -9.48 3.15 7.76
N PHE A 60 -9.30 4.45 7.83
CA PHE A 60 -8.39 5.09 8.78
C PHE A 60 -9.00 5.11 10.18
N ILE A 61 -8.24 4.64 11.16
CA ILE A 61 -8.57 4.71 12.59
C ILE A 61 -7.60 5.66 13.26
N GLU A 62 -8.13 6.69 13.88
CA GLU A 62 -7.34 7.66 14.64
C GLU A 62 -6.78 7.01 15.92
N GLY A 63 -5.49 7.18 16.16
CA GLY A 63 -4.84 6.66 17.35
C GLY A 63 -5.28 7.37 18.61
N GLY A 64 -5.27 6.65 19.71
CA GLY A 64 -5.67 7.19 21.00
C GLY A 64 -5.34 6.28 22.17
N THR A 65 -5.77 6.68 23.35
CA THR A 65 -5.66 5.87 24.56
C THR A 65 -7.05 5.38 24.95
N TYR A 66 -7.19 4.09 25.12
CA TYR A 66 -8.43 3.48 25.55
C TYR A 66 -8.17 2.49 26.71
N THR A 67 -9.23 2.07 27.37
CA THR A 67 -9.15 1.08 28.43
C THR A 67 -9.54 -0.27 27.88
N LYS A 68 -8.56 -1.16 27.77
CA LYS A 68 -8.72 -2.54 27.40
C LYS A 68 -9.10 -3.37 28.61
N GLY A 69 -9.95 -4.37 28.40
CA GLY A 69 -10.31 -5.33 29.43
C GLY A 69 -11.72 -5.16 29.95
N GLN A 70 -12.36 -6.29 30.23
CA GLN A 70 -13.74 -6.36 30.62
C GLN A 70 -13.87 -7.32 31.80
N VAL A 71 -13.95 -6.77 32.99
CA VAL A 71 -14.11 -7.54 34.23
C VAL A 71 -15.58 -7.60 34.66
N GLN A 72 -16.38 -6.58 34.31
CA GLN A 72 -17.76 -6.45 34.79
C GLN A 72 -18.70 -7.49 34.21
N ASP A 73 -18.42 -7.97 32.99
CA ASP A 73 -19.22 -8.97 32.29
C ASP A 73 -18.62 -10.37 32.35
N ASP A 74 -17.60 -10.56 33.19
CA ASP A 74 -16.98 -11.87 33.40
C ASP A 74 -17.90 -12.77 34.26
N VAL A 75 -18.57 -13.69 33.59
CA VAL A 75 -19.51 -14.62 34.22
C VAL A 75 -18.83 -15.60 35.19
N LEU A 76 -17.56 -15.91 34.96
CA LEU A 76 -16.79 -16.85 35.77
C LEU A 76 -16.09 -16.17 36.96
N HIS A 77 -16.04 -14.84 36.98
CA HIS A 77 -15.37 -14.01 37.99
C HIS A 77 -13.91 -14.42 38.24
N ASP A 78 -13.19 -14.84 37.22
CA ASP A 78 -11.79 -15.22 37.32
C ASP A 78 -10.84 -14.03 37.19
N TRP A 79 -11.34 -12.85 36.78
CA TRP A 79 -10.66 -11.57 36.72
C TRP A 79 -9.39 -11.57 35.87
N ASN A 80 -9.34 -12.42 34.87
CA ASN A 80 -8.18 -12.58 33.98
C ASN A 80 -7.94 -11.37 33.09
N ASN A 81 -8.98 -10.58 32.81
CA ASN A 81 -8.92 -9.43 31.90
C ASN A 81 -9.14 -8.11 32.65
N THR A 82 -8.20 -7.77 33.53
CA THR A 82 -8.27 -6.52 34.32
C THR A 82 -8.17 -5.29 33.42
N PRO A 83 -8.97 -4.23 33.69
CA PRO A 83 -8.91 -3.00 32.91
C PRO A 83 -7.51 -2.37 32.95
N THR A 84 -6.93 -2.18 31.77
CA THR A 84 -5.63 -1.54 31.60
C THR A 84 -5.72 -0.45 30.52
N GLN A 85 -5.05 0.68 30.75
CA GLN A 85 -4.95 1.71 29.72
C GLN A 85 -3.88 1.35 28.72
N GLN A 86 -4.25 1.41 27.43
CA GLN A 86 -3.34 1.15 26.32
C GLN A 86 -3.43 2.28 25.30
N HIS A 87 -2.28 2.66 24.78
CA HIS A 87 -2.18 3.62 23.68
C HIS A 87 -1.94 2.89 22.36
N VAL A 88 -2.77 3.16 21.37
CA VAL A 88 -2.63 2.64 20.00
C VAL A 88 -2.35 3.80 19.06
N MET A 89 -1.38 3.64 18.18
CA MET A 89 -1.10 4.64 17.13
C MET A 89 -2.18 4.58 16.04
N SER A 90 -2.33 5.65 15.28
CA SER A 90 -3.23 5.65 14.12
C SER A 90 -2.84 4.55 13.14
N PHE A 91 -3.82 3.85 12.58
CA PHE A 91 -3.62 2.75 11.65
C PHE A 91 -4.78 2.65 10.65
N TYR A 92 -4.61 1.80 9.67
CA TYR A 92 -5.66 1.44 8.73
C TYR A 92 -6.09 0.00 8.98
N ILE A 93 -7.39 -0.24 8.94
CA ILE A 93 -7.97 -1.57 9.06
C ILE A 93 -8.98 -1.80 7.94
N ASP A 94 -9.19 -3.04 7.55
CA ASP A 94 -10.28 -3.37 6.63
C ASP A 94 -11.63 -3.07 7.28
N GLU A 95 -12.56 -2.52 6.51
CA GLU A 95 -13.93 -2.25 6.97
C GLU A 95 -14.68 -3.55 7.27
N THR A 96 -14.33 -4.62 6.58
CA THR A 96 -14.93 -5.94 6.73
C THR A 96 -13.84 -7.01 6.89
N GLU A 97 -14.23 -8.17 7.38
CA GLU A 97 -13.38 -9.37 7.34
C GLU A 97 -13.05 -9.75 5.89
N VAL A 98 -11.92 -10.43 5.69
CA VAL A 98 -11.52 -10.95 4.37
C VAL A 98 -12.58 -11.91 3.85
N THR A 99 -13.13 -11.63 2.68
CA THR A 99 -14.19 -12.41 2.08
C THR A 99 -13.67 -13.65 1.34
N ASN A 100 -14.57 -14.60 1.08
CA ASN A 100 -14.27 -15.75 0.24
C ASN A 100 -13.80 -15.35 -1.15
N LEU A 101 -14.38 -14.28 -1.73
CA LEU A 101 -13.99 -13.76 -3.03
C LEU A 101 -12.54 -13.27 -3.04
N MET A 102 -12.15 -12.47 -2.05
CA MET A 102 -10.78 -11.97 -1.91
C MET A 102 -9.78 -13.12 -1.75
N TYR A 103 -10.17 -14.13 -0.97
CA TYR A 103 -9.29 -15.28 -0.76
C TYR A 103 -9.19 -16.17 -2.02
N MET A 104 -10.26 -16.31 -2.79
CA MET A 104 -10.24 -17.02 -4.08
C MET A 104 -9.37 -16.31 -5.11
N GLU A 105 -9.35 -14.97 -5.12
CA GLU A 105 -8.43 -14.19 -5.96
C GLU A 105 -6.96 -14.53 -5.65
N TYR A 106 -6.64 -14.67 -4.36
CA TYR A 106 -5.31 -15.11 -3.94
C TYR A 106 -4.99 -16.53 -4.43
N LEU A 107 -5.94 -17.47 -4.33
CA LEU A 107 -5.76 -18.83 -4.80
C LEU A 107 -5.58 -18.90 -6.32
N ASP A 108 -6.35 -18.14 -7.10
CA ASP A 108 -6.24 -18.03 -8.56
C ASP A 108 -4.88 -17.47 -8.96
N TRP A 109 -4.42 -16.43 -8.27
CA TRP A 109 -3.09 -15.89 -8.46
C TRP A 109 -1.99 -16.94 -8.18
N LEU A 110 -2.12 -17.71 -7.09
CA LEU A 110 -1.17 -18.79 -6.77
C LEU A 110 -1.13 -19.85 -7.87
N GLU A 111 -2.28 -20.26 -8.41
CA GLU A 111 -2.36 -21.23 -9.50
C GLU A 111 -1.70 -20.71 -10.78
N THR A 112 -1.89 -19.42 -11.08
CA THR A 112 -1.30 -18.76 -12.24
C THR A 112 0.23 -18.67 -12.13
N VAL A 113 0.74 -18.26 -10.98
CA VAL A 113 2.17 -18.03 -10.74
C VAL A 113 2.91 -19.33 -10.48
N PHE A 114 2.28 -20.28 -9.82
CA PHE A 114 2.83 -21.58 -9.44
C PHE A 114 2.00 -22.70 -10.06
N PRO A 115 2.20 -23.00 -11.36
CA PRO A 115 1.37 -23.98 -12.07
C PRO A 115 1.34 -25.34 -11.37
N LEU A 116 0.15 -25.87 -11.17
CA LEU A 116 -0.07 -27.19 -10.52
C LEU A 116 0.51 -28.36 -11.30
N SER A 117 0.87 -28.16 -12.57
CA SER A 117 1.58 -29.14 -13.40
C SER A 117 2.97 -29.50 -12.86
N GLU A 118 3.59 -28.57 -12.14
CA GLU A 118 4.90 -28.74 -11.50
C GLU A 118 4.74 -29.31 -10.09
N PRO A 119 5.21 -30.52 -9.78
CA PRO A 119 5.01 -31.13 -8.46
C PRO A 119 5.53 -30.32 -7.28
N ARG A 120 6.61 -29.56 -7.50
CA ARG A 120 7.21 -28.67 -6.48
C ARG A 120 6.30 -27.52 -6.05
N TYR A 121 5.42 -27.07 -6.94
CA TYR A 121 4.52 -25.94 -6.68
C TYR A 121 3.16 -26.36 -6.13
N ARG A 122 2.78 -27.63 -6.34
CA ARG A 122 1.50 -28.16 -5.85
C ARG A 122 1.33 -27.94 -4.35
N GLN A 123 2.39 -28.16 -3.58
CA GLN A 123 2.35 -27.98 -2.12
C GLN A 123 2.09 -26.55 -1.67
N ILE A 124 2.48 -25.55 -2.49
CA ILE A 124 2.21 -24.13 -2.20
C ILE A 124 0.71 -23.89 -2.26
N TYR A 125 0.07 -24.30 -3.34
CA TYR A 125 -1.36 -24.16 -3.53
C TYR A 125 -2.17 -24.98 -2.51
N GLU A 126 -1.83 -26.25 -2.32
CA GLU A 126 -2.48 -27.12 -1.34
C GLU A 126 -2.36 -26.59 0.10
N GLY A 127 -1.19 -25.98 0.42
CA GLY A 127 -0.96 -25.36 1.72
C GLY A 127 -1.72 -24.03 1.93
N ALA A 128 -2.18 -23.40 0.86
CA ALA A 128 -3.00 -22.19 0.92
C ALA A 128 -4.51 -22.48 0.98
N LEU A 129 -4.93 -23.70 0.65
CA LEU A 129 -6.36 -24.05 0.67
C LEU A 129 -6.92 -24.02 2.11
N PRO A 130 -8.08 -23.37 2.31
CA PRO A 130 -8.78 -23.41 3.58
C PRO A 130 -9.26 -24.83 3.92
N ASP A 131 -9.24 -25.17 5.19
CA ASP A 131 -9.84 -26.43 5.68
C ASP A 131 -11.36 -26.34 5.66
N THR A 132 -11.98 -26.98 4.69
CA THR A 132 -13.44 -27.02 4.55
C THR A 132 -14.12 -27.94 5.57
N LEU A 133 -13.35 -28.82 6.24
CA LEU A 133 -13.89 -29.77 7.22
C LEU A 133 -14.28 -29.09 8.54
N VAL A 134 -13.92 -27.82 8.74
CA VAL A 134 -14.36 -27.02 9.91
C VAL A 134 -15.89 -26.93 10.03
N TRP A 135 -16.60 -27.11 8.91
CA TRP A 135 -18.08 -27.14 8.89
C TRP A 135 -18.68 -28.46 9.34
N ARG A 136 -17.88 -29.53 9.42
CA ARG A 136 -18.38 -30.82 9.88
C ARG A 136 -18.61 -30.83 11.38
N ASN A 137 -19.86 -31.03 11.75
CA ASN A 137 -20.27 -31.20 13.14
C ASN A 137 -20.88 -32.58 13.34
N THR A 138 -20.52 -33.23 14.44
CA THR A 138 -21.08 -34.57 14.81
C THR A 138 -22.57 -34.51 15.13
N LEU A 139 -23.09 -33.34 15.49
CA LEU A 139 -24.49 -33.16 15.93
C LEU A 139 -25.37 -32.48 14.87
N GLY A 140 -24.84 -32.11 13.74
CA GLY A 140 -25.56 -31.39 12.67
C GLY A 140 -25.08 -31.74 11.28
N TYR A 141 -26.01 -31.83 10.33
CA TYR A 141 -25.69 -32.03 8.93
C TYR A 141 -25.33 -30.67 8.28
N MET A 142 -24.04 -30.44 7.98
CA MET A 142 -23.53 -29.21 7.35
C MET A 142 -22.69 -29.54 6.12
N GLU A 143 -22.91 -30.65 5.47
CA GLU A 143 -22.09 -31.10 4.34
C GLU A 143 -22.19 -30.20 3.13
N GLU A 144 -23.30 -29.49 2.97
CA GLU A 144 -23.45 -28.48 1.89
C GLU A 144 -22.48 -27.30 2.06
N LEU A 145 -22.24 -26.84 3.30
CA LEU A 145 -21.27 -25.78 3.58
C LEU A 145 -19.84 -26.27 3.37
N THR A 146 -19.54 -27.52 3.75
CA THR A 146 -18.24 -28.14 3.50
C THR A 146 -17.85 -28.10 2.03
N THR A 147 -18.82 -28.26 1.12
CA THR A 147 -18.57 -28.33 -0.32
C THR A 147 -18.66 -26.97 -0.98
N ASN A 148 -19.62 -26.13 -0.58
CA ASN A 148 -20.03 -24.96 -1.34
C ASN A 148 -19.56 -23.63 -0.74
N TYR A 149 -19.29 -23.56 0.56
CA TYR A 149 -19.08 -22.28 1.25
C TYR A 149 -18.00 -21.40 0.61
N LEU A 150 -16.84 -21.98 0.26
CA LEU A 150 -15.76 -21.22 -0.35
C LEU A 150 -16.04 -20.84 -1.81
N ARG A 151 -16.74 -21.70 -2.56
CA ARG A 151 -16.79 -21.63 -4.03
C ARG A 151 -18.11 -21.13 -4.60
N HIS A 152 -19.19 -21.21 -3.84
CA HIS A 152 -20.50 -20.84 -4.38
C HIS A 152 -20.71 -19.32 -4.33
N PRO A 153 -21.17 -18.70 -5.42
CA PRO A 153 -21.31 -17.24 -5.50
C PRO A 153 -22.19 -16.59 -4.42
N ALA A 154 -23.14 -17.34 -3.85
CA ALA A 154 -23.97 -16.87 -2.75
C ALA A 154 -23.18 -16.53 -1.48
N TYR A 155 -22.01 -17.11 -1.31
CA TYR A 155 -21.13 -16.88 -0.16
C TYR A 155 -19.89 -16.05 -0.50
N ALA A 156 -19.83 -15.45 -1.70
CA ALA A 156 -18.65 -14.71 -2.16
C ALA A 156 -18.25 -13.58 -1.20
N GLU A 157 -19.24 -12.84 -0.69
CA GLU A 157 -19.04 -11.74 0.25
C GLU A 157 -19.07 -12.14 1.73
N TYR A 158 -19.14 -13.43 2.02
CA TYR A 158 -19.05 -13.94 3.38
C TYR A 158 -17.57 -14.10 3.79
N PRO A 159 -17.25 -14.03 5.10
CA PRO A 159 -15.89 -14.15 5.58
C PRO A 159 -15.28 -15.51 5.25
N VAL A 160 -14.02 -15.54 4.90
CA VAL A 160 -13.30 -16.79 4.69
C VAL A 160 -13.13 -17.54 6.01
N VAL A 161 -13.42 -18.85 6.00
CA VAL A 161 -13.36 -19.71 7.18
C VAL A 161 -12.45 -20.91 6.92
N GLY A 162 -11.82 -21.43 7.98
CA GLY A 162 -10.95 -22.60 7.87
C GLY A 162 -9.52 -22.27 7.48
N ILE A 163 -9.07 -21.03 7.66
CA ILE A 163 -7.68 -20.61 7.47
C ILE A 163 -6.93 -20.61 8.80
N ASN A 164 -5.67 -20.98 8.74
CA ASN A 164 -4.76 -20.87 9.89
C ASN A 164 -3.99 -19.54 9.88
N TRP A 165 -3.29 -19.25 10.96
CA TRP A 165 -2.51 -18.02 11.12
C TRP A 165 -1.48 -17.79 10.01
N LEU A 166 -0.78 -18.86 9.59
CA LEU A 166 0.24 -18.76 8.54
C LEU A 166 -0.39 -18.40 7.18
N GLN A 167 -1.51 -19.01 6.84
CA GLN A 167 -2.28 -18.70 5.63
C GLN A 167 -2.75 -17.25 5.64
N ALA A 168 -3.23 -16.75 6.78
CA ALA A 168 -3.65 -15.36 6.92
C ALA A 168 -2.49 -14.38 6.74
N VAL A 169 -1.30 -14.67 7.30
CA VAL A 169 -0.10 -13.85 7.11
C VAL A 169 0.37 -13.85 5.66
N GLN A 170 0.37 -15.01 5.00
CA GLN A 170 0.75 -15.12 3.59
C GLN A 170 -0.22 -14.36 2.67
N PHE A 171 -1.52 -14.41 2.97
CA PHE A 171 -2.51 -13.59 2.27
C PHE A 171 -2.24 -12.09 2.44
N ALA A 172 -1.94 -11.63 3.64
CA ALA A 172 -1.64 -10.22 3.92
C ALA A 172 -0.38 -9.75 3.17
N GLU A 173 0.66 -10.57 3.11
CA GLU A 173 1.88 -10.31 2.34
C GLU A 173 1.58 -10.25 0.83
N TRP A 174 0.83 -11.22 0.30
CA TRP A 174 0.39 -11.23 -1.08
C TRP A 174 -0.40 -9.97 -1.43
N ARG A 175 -1.37 -9.58 -0.61
CA ARG A 175 -2.18 -8.38 -0.79
C ARG A 175 -1.31 -7.13 -0.85
N THR A 176 -0.35 -6.99 0.08
CA THR A 176 0.61 -5.89 0.08
C THR A 176 1.33 -5.78 -1.26
N ASN A 177 1.84 -6.89 -1.75
CA ASN A 177 2.57 -6.93 -3.01
C ASN A 177 1.69 -6.59 -4.21
N ARG A 178 0.45 -7.10 -4.25
CA ARG A 178 -0.47 -6.81 -5.35
C ARG A 178 -0.91 -5.36 -5.39
N VAL A 179 -1.25 -4.79 -4.23
CA VAL A 179 -1.67 -3.38 -4.14
C VAL A 179 -0.53 -2.44 -4.54
N ASN A 180 0.67 -2.68 -4.03
CA ASN A 180 1.84 -1.87 -4.35
C ASN A 180 2.22 -1.98 -5.84
N GLU A 181 2.15 -3.16 -6.41
CA GLU A 181 2.37 -3.36 -7.84
C GLU A 181 1.35 -2.58 -8.68
N TYR A 182 0.07 -2.67 -8.34
CA TYR A 182 -0.99 -1.92 -9.03
C TYR A 182 -0.76 -0.40 -8.97
N ILE A 183 -0.36 0.12 -7.79
CA ILE A 183 -0.05 1.55 -7.64
C ILE A 183 1.14 1.93 -8.53
N LEU A 184 2.21 1.13 -8.53
CA LEU A 184 3.39 1.40 -9.35
C LEU A 184 3.08 1.35 -10.85
N GLU A 185 2.23 0.44 -11.29
CA GLU A 185 1.76 0.39 -12.68
C GLU A 185 0.91 1.60 -13.04
N ARG A 186 -0.04 1.97 -12.19
CA ARG A 186 -0.92 3.12 -12.38
C ARG A 186 -0.14 4.42 -12.46
N GLU A 187 0.82 4.60 -11.58
CA GLU A 187 1.71 5.77 -11.56
C GLU A 187 2.84 5.68 -12.60
N SER A 188 2.87 4.59 -13.38
CA SER A 188 3.85 4.35 -14.45
C SER A 188 5.31 4.19 -13.97
N TYR A 189 5.54 3.83 -12.71
CA TYR A 189 6.87 3.48 -12.21
C TYR A 189 7.35 2.15 -12.74
N VAL A 190 6.44 1.25 -13.02
CA VAL A 190 6.68 -0.08 -13.59
C VAL A 190 5.83 -0.23 -14.84
N GLN A 191 6.31 -0.98 -15.81
CA GLN A 191 5.52 -1.30 -16.99
C GLN A 191 4.40 -2.27 -16.58
N LYS A 192 3.28 -2.19 -17.30
CA LYS A 192 2.13 -3.05 -17.04
C LYS A 192 2.57 -4.51 -17.04
N ASP A 193 2.02 -5.26 -16.11
CA ASP A 193 2.31 -6.67 -15.92
C ASP A 193 2.05 -7.49 -17.19
N ILE A 194 3.11 -8.10 -17.69
CA ILE A 194 3.08 -9.01 -18.83
C ILE A 194 2.74 -10.46 -18.44
N ARG A 195 2.58 -10.77 -17.15
CA ARG A 195 2.23 -12.13 -16.68
C ARG A 195 0.88 -12.60 -17.20
N TYR A 196 -0.04 -11.65 -17.42
CA TYR A 196 -1.34 -11.91 -18.01
C TYR A 196 -1.35 -11.77 -19.54
N SER A 197 -0.22 -11.47 -20.19
CA SER A 197 -0.16 -11.44 -21.62
C SER A 197 -0.01 -12.86 -22.14
N GLU A 198 -1.02 -13.36 -22.83
CA GLU A 198 -1.12 -14.70 -23.39
C GLU A 198 0.01 -15.05 -24.39
N ASN A 199 0.88 -14.12 -24.72
CA ASN A 199 1.81 -14.25 -25.84
C ASN A 199 3.20 -14.73 -25.47
N ASP A 200 3.57 -14.85 -24.21
CA ASP A 200 5.00 -15.02 -23.91
C ASP A 200 5.43 -16.45 -23.60
N GLY A 201 4.54 -17.44 -23.58
CA GLY A 201 4.92 -18.84 -23.33
C GLY A 201 5.89 -19.01 -22.15
N GLY A 202 6.17 -17.94 -21.43
CA GLY A 202 7.10 -17.85 -20.33
C GLY A 202 6.46 -18.43 -19.08
N VAL A 203 7.07 -19.46 -18.55
CA VAL A 203 6.73 -19.98 -17.23
C VAL A 203 6.97 -18.87 -16.23
N VAL A 204 5.90 -18.25 -15.73
CA VAL A 204 5.97 -17.35 -14.60
C VAL A 204 6.54 -18.16 -13.43
N ASN A 205 7.67 -17.74 -12.92
CA ASN A 205 8.29 -18.39 -11.78
C ASN A 205 8.34 -17.43 -10.59
N SER A 206 8.61 -17.97 -9.41
CA SER A 206 8.69 -17.19 -8.17
C SER A 206 9.65 -15.99 -8.23
N ASN A 207 10.60 -15.98 -9.15
CA ASN A 207 11.56 -14.89 -9.32
C ASN A 207 11.03 -13.76 -10.21
N SER A 208 9.93 -13.98 -10.92
CA SER A 208 9.29 -12.97 -11.78
C SER A 208 8.09 -12.28 -11.11
N THR A 209 7.75 -12.69 -9.90
CA THR A 209 6.67 -12.04 -9.13
C THR A 209 7.16 -10.77 -8.48
N PHE A 210 6.28 -9.75 -8.46
CA PHE A 210 6.58 -8.52 -7.76
C PHE A 210 6.60 -8.76 -6.23
N ASN A 211 7.64 -8.20 -5.58
CA ASN A 211 7.76 -8.16 -4.14
C ASN A 211 8.16 -6.74 -3.71
N SER A 212 7.35 -6.13 -2.84
CA SER A 212 7.54 -4.75 -2.39
C SER A 212 8.86 -4.51 -1.69
N ASP A 213 9.29 -5.44 -0.84
CA ASP A 213 10.55 -5.34 -0.11
C ASP A 213 11.76 -5.49 -1.03
N ALA A 214 11.69 -6.38 -2.00
CA ALA A 214 12.73 -6.55 -3.00
C ALA A 214 12.85 -5.31 -3.88
N TYR A 215 11.72 -4.73 -4.28
CA TYR A 215 11.66 -3.50 -5.05
C TYR A 215 12.28 -2.32 -4.29
N LEU A 216 11.98 -2.16 -3.01
CA LEU A 216 12.55 -1.08 -2.19
C LEU A 216 14.05 -1.21 -1.98
N LYS A 217 14.56 -2.45 -1.90
CA LYS A 217 16.00 -2.72 -1.72
C LYS A 217 16.79 -2.59 -3.01
N ARG A 218 16.25 -3.07 -4.12
CA ARG A 218 16.93 -3.13 -5.43
C ARG A 218 15.92 -2.98 -6.56
N PRO A 219 15.40 -1.78 -6.80
CA PRO A 219 14.37 -1.56 -7.81
C PRO A 219 14.82 -1.95 -9.22
N GLU A 220 16.11 -1.82 -9.53
CA GLU A 220 16.69 -2.16 -10.82
C GLU A 220 16.69 -3.66 -11.16
N THR A 221 16.62 -4.53 -10.15
CA THR A 221 16.62 -5.99 -10.33
C THR A 221 15.25 -6.61 -10.07
N SER A 222 14.33 -5.83 -9.52
CA SER A 222 12.99 -6.30 -9.23
C SER A 222 12.21 -6.47 -10.52
N TYR A 223 11.31 -7.44 -10.53
CA TYR A 223 10.39 -7.62 -11.64
C TYR A 223 11.03 -7.90 -13.00
N GLY A 224 12.12 -8.70 -13.00
CA GLY A 224 12.84 -9.02 -14.22
C GLY A 224 13.58 -7.84 -14.87
N GLY A 225 13.81 -6.77 -14.11
CA GLY A 225 14.46 -5.56 -14.60
C GLY A 225 13.53 -4.64 -15.40
N LEU A 226 12.22 -4.78 -15.24
CA LEU A 226 11.24 -3.85 -15.83
C LEU A 226 11.41 -2.47 -15.21
N MET A 227 11.66 -1.51 -16.07
CA MET A 227 11.97 -0.14 -15.68
C MET A 227 10.76 0.78 -15.86
N ALA A 228 10.81 1.92 -15.17
CA ALA A 228 9.83 2.98 -15.32
C ALA A 228 9.60 3.34 -16.80
N SER A 229 8.36 3.58 -17.16
CA SER A 229 8.01 3.98 -18.52
C SER A 229 8.55 5.38 -18.83
N ASP A 230 8.86 5.65 -20.12
CA ASP A 230 9.31 6.94 -20.60
C ASP A 230 8.33 8.09 -20.27
N SER A 231 7.06 7.78 -20.03
CA SER A 231 6.03 8.78 -19.68
C SER A 231 6.25 9.43 -18.30
N LEU A 232 6.91 8.75 -17.38
CA LEU A 232 7.24 9.29 -16.06
C LEU A 232 8.39 10.28 -16.10
N MET A 233 9.30 10.08 -17.00
CA MET A 233 10.42 11.02 -17.23
C MET A 233 9.95 12.43 -17.58
N GLY A 234 8.74 12.57 -18.15
CA GLY A 234 8.13 13.86 -18.47
C GLY A 234 7.39 14.52 -17.30
N LYS A 235 6.81 13.72 -16.38
CA LYS A 235 6.02 14.23 -15.24
C LYS A 235 6.86 14.64 -14.04
N SER A 236 7.98 13.98 -13.82
CA SER A 236 8.80 14.14 -12.60
C SER A 236 9.66 15.40 -12.58
N GLY A 237 9.62 16.28 -13.59
CA GLY A 237 10.48 17.46 -13.64
C GLY A 237 11.99 17.16 -13.65
N ILE A 238 12.38 15.90 -13.72
CA ILE A 238 13.78 15.46 -13.82
C ILE A 238 14.25 15.82 -15.22
N MET A 239 15.11 16.82 -15.30
CA MET A 239 15.65 17.28 -16.57
C MET A 239 16.24 16.11 -17.35
N LYS A 240 15.85 16.00 -18.62
CA LYS A 240 16.61 15.26 -19.64
C LYS A 240 18.03 15.81 -19.65
N LYS A 241 18.91 15.22 -18.89
CA LYS A 241 20.34 15.41 -19.07
C LYS A 241 20.79 14.34 -20.05
N ASP A 242 21.37 14.80 -21.15
CA ASP A 242 21.85 13.98 -22.26
C ASP A 242 22.30 12.57 -21.87
N THR A 243 21.71 11.58 -22.54
CA THR A 243 22.19 10.21 -22.75
C THR A 243 22.36 9.25 -21.57
N ALA A 244 21.98 9.56 -20.37
CA ALA A 244 21.87 8.55 -19.33
C ALA A 244 20.39 8.29 -19.03
N THR A 245 19.92 7.07 -19.24
CA THR A 245 18.63 6.57 -18.76
C THR A 245 18.63 6.68 -17.24
N VAL A 246 18.07 7.74 -16.69
CA VAL A 246 17.90 7.87 -15.24
C VAL A 246 16.68 7.04 -14.86
N ASN A 247 16.93 5.93 -14.22
CA ASN A 247 15.86 5.10 -13.67
C ASN A 247 15.17 5.87 -12.54
N VAL A 248 13.88 6.07 -12.66
CA VAL A 248 13.06 6.72 -11.64
C VAL A 248 12.37 5.65 -10.82
N TYR A 249 12.65 5.61 -9.52
CA TYR A 249 12.04 4.66 -8.60
C TYR A 249 11.05 5.36 -7.67
N ALA A 250 10.02 4.63 -7.25
CA ALA A 250 9.21 5.02 -6.13
C ALA A 250 9.89 4.54 -4.83
N GLY A 251 10.74 5.39 -4.26
CA GLY A 251 11.31 5.14 -2.95
C GLY A 251 10.29 5.37 -1.82
N ILE A 252 10.67 4.98 -0.60
CA ILE A 252 9.85 5.23 0.61
C ILE A 252 9.61 6.73 0.81
N ASP A 253 10.59 7.56 0.44
CA ASP A 253 10.56 9.01 0.53
C ASP A 253 9.46 9.68 -0.30
N LYS A 254 8.94 8.98 -1.30
CA LYS A 254 7.87 9.50 -2.16
C LYS A 254 6.46 9.22 -1.64
N GLY A 255 6.32 8.33 -0.64
CA GLY A 255 5.02 7.99 -0.08
C GLY A 255 4.05 7.29 -1.05
N VAL A 256 4.56 6.74 -2.16
CA VAL A 256 3.73 6.08 -3.18
C VAL A 256 3.31 4.68 -2.73
N LEU A 257 4.25 3.94 -2.13
CA LEU A 257 3.99 2.57 -1.69
C LEU A 257 3.28 2.55 -0.34
N LEU A 258 2.30 1.68 -0.24
CA LEU A 258 1.60 1.43 1.02
C LEU A 258 2.45 0.55 1.96
N PRO A 259 2.32 0.75 3.28
CA PRO A 259 2.92 -0.13 4.27
C PRO A 259 2.43 -1.57 4.14
N SER A 260 3.20 -2.52 4.68
CA SER A 260 2.82 -3.92 4.66
C SER A 260 1.55 -4.18 5.47
N CYS A 261 0.60 -4.88 4.87
CA CYS A 261 -0.57 -5.42 5.57
C CYS A 261 -0.13 -6.52 6.54
N ARG A 262 -0.77 -6.58 7.68
CA ARG A 262 -0.56 -7.61 8.72
C ARG A 262 -1.85 -7.89 9.46
N LEU A 263 -1.88 -8.94 10.22
CA LEU A 263 -2.98 -9.16 11.16
C LEU A 263 -2.98 -8.06 12.22
N PRO A 264 -4.16 -7.58 12.65
CA PRO A 264 -4.26 -6.62 13.74
C PRO A 264 -3.74 -7.23 15.05
N THR A 265 -3.23 -6.38 15.92
CA THR A 265 -2.98 -6.77 17.30
C THR A 265 -4.30 -6.81 18.06
N GLU A 266 -4.32 -7.47 19.22
CA GLU A 266 -5.49 -7.49 20.09
C GLU A 266 -5.95 -6.06 20.45
N ALA A 267 -5.00 -5.16 20.69
CA ALA A 267 -5.28 -3.78 21.02
C ALA A 267 -5.83 -2.93 19.86
N GLU A 268 -5.53 -3.31 18.63
CA GLU A 268 -6.09 -2.68 17.42
C GLU A 268 -7.46 -3.26 17.07
N TRP A 269 -7.75 -4.47 17.54
CA TRP A 269 -9.02 -5.15 17.31
C TRP A 269 -10.11 -4.69 18.29
N GLU A 270 -9.78 -4.49 19.57
CA GLU A 270 -10.70 -3.96 20.59
C GLU A 270 -11.03 -2.47 20.38
#